data_9805f83e6fe34419843e13aa53c85c8c
#
_entry.id   9805f83e6fe34419843e13aa53c85c8c
#
_cell.length_a   1.000
_cell.length_b   1.000
_cell.length_c   1.000
_cell.angle_alpha   90.00
_cell.angle_beta   90.00
_cell.angle_gamma   90.00
#
_symmetry.space_group_name_H-M   'P 1'
#
loop_
_entity.id
_entity.type
_entity.pdbx_description
1 polymer ?
#
loop_
_entity_poly.entity_id
_entity_poly.type
_entity_poly.pdbx_seq_one_letter_code
_entity_poly.pdbx_strand_id
1 'polypeptide(L)'
;QLYRNLNLHFYQITSTEGMTFVVPPGHITQAMYYRYLFAQMLPKAVKRLIYMDADIICKGDILPLWQTDLQGRVLGAVRDWGEEKSCVRIGLKNGRYFNSGVLLMDLVKWRQQHLTQKLFRWLEAVGSTKILWGDQDALNGVIDGDFVELPKKYNCIIINNTLLKAAQEDVIVHYIDYIKPWHIYCLDSDEKKLYWCYVKKSLWDDLQPMDGHTVDTTVMTARVLYKEGSYEKSVSYYEALLKYFFKDKYT
;
A
#
# COMPACT_ATOMS: atom_id res chain seq x y z
N GLN A 1 25.79 -11.32 -4.01
CA GLN A 1 26.38 -10.44 -5.05
C GLN A 1 25.39 -10.00 -6.15
N LEU A 2 24.10 -10.22 -5.98
CA LEU A 2 23.06 -9.85 -6.98
C LEU A 2 22.87 -8.33 -7.14
N TYR A 3 23.35 -7.51 -6.18
CA TYR A 3 23.04 -6.07 -6.11
C TYR A 3 24.29 -5.22 -5.87
N ARG A 4 25.30 -5.31 -6.75
CA ARG A 4 26.60 -4.62 -6.60
C ARG A 4 26.53 -3.10 -6.55
N ASN A 5 25.45 -2.49 -7.03
CA ASN A 5 25.26 -1.03 -7.14
C ASN A 5 24.16 -0.50 -6.22
N LEU A 6 23.74 -1.26 -5.20
CA LEU A 6 22.72 -0.85 -4.26
C LEU A 6 23.35 -0.38 -2.95
N ASN A 7 23.06 0.86 -2.57
CA ASN A 7 23.36 1.40 -1.25
C ASN A 7 22.10 1.37 -0.39
N LEU A 8 22.11 0.56 0.67
CA LEU A 8 20.99 0.47 1.62
C LEU A 8 21.27 1.35 2.83
N HIS A 9 20.31 2.21 3.14
CA HIS A 9 20.32 3.05 4.34
C HIS A 9 19.06 2.74 5.17
N PHE A 10 19.26 2.42 6.44
CA PHE A 10 18.16 2.13 7.37
C PHE A 10 17.95 3.33 8.28
N TYR A 11 16.72 3.83 8.34
CA TYR A 11 16.32 4.94 9.19
C TYR A 11 15.31 4.45 10.22
N GLN A 12 15.70 4.44 11.49
CA GLN A 12 14.82 4.07 12.58
C GLN A 12 14.02 5.28 13.06
N ILE A 13 12.71 5.13 13.19
CA ILE A 13 11.85 6.12 13.83
C ILE A 13 11.85 5.82 15.33
N THR A 14 12.52 6.68 16.10
CA THR A 14 12.73 6.49 17.53
C THR A 14 11.70 7.19 18.40
N SER A 15 11.02 8.21 17.88
CA SER A 15 9.96 8.92 18.59
C SER A 15 8.90 9.42 17.62
N THR A 16 7.67 9.32 18.06
CA THR A 16 6.48 9.91 17.42
C THR A 16 5.79 10.89 18.36
N GLU A 17 6.52 11.39 19.37
CA GLU A 17 6.01 12.33 20.35
C GLU A 17 5.52 13.62 19.69
N GLY A 18 4.36 14.10 20.12
CA GLY A 18 3.72 15.29 19.53
C GLY A 18 3.07 15.06 18.15
N MET A 19 2.95 13.81 17.69
CA MET A 19 2.27 13.47 16.44
C MET A 19 0.90 12.85 16.73
N THR A 20 -0.13 13.40 16.12
CA THR A 20 -1.48 12.85 16.20
C THR A 20 -1.70 11.87 15.05
N PHE A 21 -2.04 10.63 15.38
CA PHE A 21 -2.34 9.59 14.40
C PHE A 21 -3.81 9.21 14.46
N VAL A 22 -4.48 9.29 13.33
CA VAL A 22 -5.84 8.78 13.16
C VAL A 22 -5.74 7.46 12.41
N VAL A 23 -5.79 6.35 13.13
CA VAL A 23 -5.70 5.01 12.54
C VAL A 23 -7.12 4.50 12.28
N PRO A 24 -7.54 4.37 11.01
CA PRO A 24 -8.83 3.78 10.67
C PRO A 24 -8.92 2.33 11.16
N PRO A 25 -10.14 1.83 11.43
CA PRO A 25 -10.32 0.42 11.77
C PRO A 25 -9.83 -0.52 10.66
N GLY A 26 -9.31 -1.69 11.05
CA GLY A 26 -8.91 -2.74 10.11
C GLY A 26 -7.43 -3.08 10.16
N HIS A 27 -6.84 -3.38 9.01
CA HIS A 27 -5.44 -3.80 8.85
C HIS A 27 -4.44 -2.64 8.72
N ILE A 28 -4.93 -1.41 8.72
CA ILE A 28 -4.11 -0.20 8.59
C ILE A 28 -3.40 0.10 9.91
N THR A 29 -2.12 0.43 9.85
CA THR A 29 -1.30 0.71 11.04
C THR A 29 -0.77 2.14 11.02
N GLN A 30 -0.31 2.62 12.19
CA GLN A 30 0.34 3.92 12.33
C GLN A 30 1.55 4.09 11.38
N ALA A 31 2.19 3.00 10.96
CA ALA A 31 3.34 3.03 10.08
C ALA A 31 3.07 3.72 8.73
N MET A 32 1.82 3.74 8.26
CA MET A 32 1.45 4.45 7.03
C MET A 32 1.81 5.95 7.06
N TYR A 33 1.80 6.58 8.22
CA TYR A 33 2.12 8.00 8.38
C TYR A 33 3.63 8.30 8.37
N TYR A 34 4.48 7.28 8.46
CA TYR A 34 5.93 7.49 8.53
C TYR A 34 6.50 8.12 7.25
N ARG A 35 5.81 7.98 6.11
CA ARG A 35 6.18 8.67 4.87
C ARG A 35 6.18 10.20 4.99
N TYR A 36 5.43 10.79 5.92
CA TYR A 36 5.44 12.23 6.16
C TYR A 36 6.74 12.73 6.76
N LEU A 37 7.50 11.84 7.42
CA LEU A 37 8.71 12.17 8.16
C LEU A 37 9.96 12.17 7.28
N PHE A 38 9.92 11.64 6.06
CA PHE A 38 11.10 11.53 5.20
C PHE A 38 11.80 12.85 4.97
N ALA A 39 11.06 13.95 4.80
CA ALA A 39 11.66 15.25 4.60
C ALA A 39 12.45 15.76 5.83
N GLN A 40 12.12 15.27 7.03
CA GLN A 40 12.82 15.61 8.27
C GLN A 40 13.96 14.62 8.57
N MET A 41 13.75 13.33 8.31
CA MET A 41 14.70 12.25 8.63
C MET A 41 15.86 12.20 7.64
N LEU A 42 15.58 12.45 6.36
CA LEU A 42 16.61 12.35 5.32
C LEU A 42 17.52 13.59 5.31
N PRO A 43 18.82 13.41 5.02
CA PRO A 43 19.76 14.51 4.89
C PRO A 43 19.25 15.61 3.95
N LYS A 44 19.54 16.88 4.23
CA LYS A 44 19.12 18.01 3.38
C LYS A 44 19.65 17.91 1.94
N ALA A 45 20.72 17.19 1.73
CA ALA A 45 21.27 16.90 0.40
C ALA A 45 20.34 16.05 -0.46
N VAL A 46 19.46 15.23 0.14
CA VAL A 46 18.41 14.48 -0.57
C VAL A 46 17.29 15.44 -0.92
N LYS A 47 17.25 15.83 -2.19
CA LYS A 47 16.29 16.82 -2.71
C LYS A 47 15.03 16.19 -3.28
N ARG A 48 15.11 14.93 -3.70
CA ARG A 48 14.05 14.20 -4.39
C ARG A 48 14.08 12.73 -4.01
N LEU A 49 12.94 12.07 -4.02
CA LEU A 49 12.82 10.62 -3.86
C LEU A 49 11.61 10.05 -4.61
N ILE A 50 11.65 8.76 -4.88
CA ILE A 50 10.48 7.96 -5.20
C ILE A 50 10.13 7.18 -3.94
N TYR A 51 8.94 7.41 -3.41
CA TYR A 51 8.35 6.57 -2.37
C TYR A 51 7.62 5.40 -3.00
N MET A 52 7.73 4.23 -2.40
CA MET A 52 6.98 3.04 -2.78
C MET A 52 6.50 2.31 -1.52
N ASP A 53 5.26 1.84 -1.54
CA ASP A 53 4.73 0.96 -0.50
C ASP A 53 5.44 -0.41 -0.54
N ALA A 54 5.36 -1.18 0.57
CA ALA A 54 6.06 -2.45 0.70
C ALA A 54 5.39 -3.62 -0.06
N ASP A 55 4.17 -3.41 -0.58
CA ASP A 55 3.37 -4.39 -1.31
C ASP A 55 3.38 -4.13 -2.83
N ILE A 56 4.56 -3.82 -3.34
CA ILE A 56 4.80 -3.46 -4.74
C ILE A 56 5.79 -4.42 -5.39
N ILE A 57 5.55 -4.72 -6.66
CA ILE A 57 6.53 -5.35 -7.56
C ILE A 57 6.91 -4.35 -8.66
N CYS A 58 8.21 -4.09 -8.78
CA CYS A 58 8.75 -3.29 -9.88
C CYS A 58 9.19 -4.23 -11.02
N LYS A 59 8.48 -4.18 -12.16
CA LYS A 59 8.72 -5.02 -13.33
C LYS A 59 9.67 -4.41 -14.35
N GLY A 60 9.83 -3.09 -14.32
CA GLY A 60 10.49 -2.36 -15.40
C GLY A 60 11.37 -1.21 -14.94
N ASP A 61 11.83 -0.43 -15.89
CA ASP A 61 12.69 0.72 -15.64
C ASP A 61 11.92 1.89 -15.01
N ILE A 62 12.36 2.33 -13.84
CA ILE A 62 11.82 3.48 -13.12
C ILE A 62 12.56 4.79 -13.41
N LEU A 63 13.59 4.78 -14.26
CA LEU A 63 14.34 5.99 -14.60
C LEU A 63 13.44 7.07 -15.23
N PRO A 64 12.52 6.75 -16.16
CA PRO A 64 11.61 7.76 -16.69
C PRO A 64 10.67 8.37 -15.63
N LEU A 65 10.26 7.57 -14.63
CA LEU A 65 9.51 8.10 -13.47
C LEU A 65 10.38 9.09 -12.68
N TRP A 66 11.63 8.73 -12.39
CA TRP A 66 12.58 9.61 -11.71
C TRP A 66 12.79 10.93 -12.45
N GLN A 67 12.84 10.90 -13.78
CA GLN A 67 13.08 12.06 -14.63
C GLN A 67 11.84 12.94 -14.88
N THR A 68 10.66 12.51 -14.42
CA THR A 68 9.41 13.28 -14.62
C THR A 68 9.52 14.67 -14.03
N ASP A 69 9.25 15.71 -14.80
CA ASP A 69 9.19 17.07 -14.31
C ASP A 69 7.96 17.27 -13.42
N LEU A 70 8.17 17.70 -12.20
CA LEU A 70 7.10 18.03 -11.26
C LEU A 70 6.44 19.39 -11.52
N GLN A 71 6.87 20.13 -12.54
CA GLN A 71 6.27 21.40 -12.97
C GLN A 71 6.03 22.39 -11.81
N GLY A 72 6.97 22.43 -10.90
CA GLY A 72 6.85 23.29 -9.74
C GLY A 72 6.00 22.73 -8.58
N ARG A 73 5.36 21.56 -8.71
CA ARG A 73 4.57 20.93 -7.65
C ARG A 73 5.44 20.15 -6.66
N VAL A 74 4.88 19.86 -5.49
CA VAL A 74 5.60 19.17 -4.42
C VAL A 74 5.69 17.67 -4.66
N LEU A 75 4.75 17.09 -5.41
CA LEU A 75 4.76 15.67 -5.75
C LEU A 75 4.08 15.36 -7.09
N GLY A 76 4.40 14.17 -7.59
CA GLY A 76 3.69 13.47 -8.66
C GLY A 76 3.15 12.15 -8.13
N ALA A 77 1.94 11.77 -8.57
CA ALA A 77 1.26 10.55 -8.18
C ALA A 77 0.30 10.07 -9.28
N VAL A 78 -0.09 8.80 -9.22
CA VAL A 78 -1.13 8.24 -10.09
C VAL A 78 -2.51 8.46 -9.47
N ARG A 79 -3.49 8.85 -10.27
CA ARG A 79 -4.88 8.99 -9.81
C ARG A 79 -5.42 7.69 -9.24
N ASP A 80 -6.20 7.79 -8.16
CA ASP A 80 -6.81 6.62 -7.53
C ASP A 80 -8.08 6.20 -8.27
N TRP A 81 -8.37 4.93 -8.12
CA TRP A 81 -9.60 4.35 -8.62
C TRP A 81 -10.76 4.66 -7.68
N GLY A 82 -11.88 5.21 -8.22
CA GLY A 82 -13.03 5.62 -7.40
C GLY A 82 -12.86 6.96 -6.70
N GLU A 83 -12.00 7.81 -7.21
CA GLU A 83 -11.65 9.13 -6.66
C GLU A 83 -12.84 10.03 -6.34
N GLU A 84 -13.96 9.98 -7.12
CA GLU A 84 -15.12 10.85 -6.91
C GLU A 84 -15.69 10.74 -5.49
N LYS A 85 -15.88 9.52 -4.99
CA LYS A 85 -16.39 9.28 -3.64
C LYS A 85 -15.44 9.80 -2.57
N SER A 86 -14.13 9.63 -2.78
CA SER A 86 -13.10 10.13 -1.87
C SER A 86 -13.03 11.65 -1.88
N CYS A 87 -13.11 12.29 -3.06
CA CYS A 87 -13.16 13.74 -3.20
C CYS A 87 -14.32 14.36 -2.42
N VAL A 88 -15.53 13.81 -2.59
CA VAL A 88 -16.74 14.29 -1.88
C VAL A 88 -16.58 14.08 -0.37
N ARG A 89 -16.13 12.90 0.07
CA ARG A 89 -16.01 12.55 1.50
C ARG A 89 -15.09 13.48 2.27
N ILE A 90 -13.93 13.82 1.69
CA ILE A 90 -12.94 14.71 2.35
C ILE A 90 -13.03 16.17 1.90
N GLY A 91 -13.96 16.50 1.00
CA GLY A 91 -14.27 17.87 0.60
C GLY A 91 -13.23 18.51 -0.31
N LEU A 92 -12.67 17.76 -1.27
CA LEU A 92 -11.71 18.32 -2.23
C LEU A 92 -12.40 19.25 -3.22
N LYS A 93 -11.78 20.40 -3.47
CA LYS A 93 -12.32 21.43 -4.37
C LYS A 93 -12.01 21.13 -5.84
N ASN A 94 -10.84 20.52 -6.09
CA ASN A 94 -10.34 20.28 -7.44
C ASN A 94 -10.74 18.91 -8.02
N GLY A 95 -11.49 18.08 -7.27
CA GLY A 95 -12.04 16.83 -7.77
C GLY A 95 -10.99 15.79 -8.24
N ARG A 96 -9.74 15.89 -7.74
CA ARG A 96 -8.63 15.01 -8.11
C ARG A 96 -8.07 14.35 -6.85
N TYR A 97 -8.05 13.03 -6.87
CA TYR A 97 -7.58 12.22 -5.75
C TYR A 97 -6.57 11.19 -6.26
N PHE A 98 -5.41 11.05 -5.62
CA PHE A 98 -4.35 10.14 -6.02
C PHE A 98 -4.15 9.02 -5.00
N ASN A 99 -3.60 7.89 -5.48
CA ASN A 99 -3.12 6.81 -4.64
C ASN A 99 -1.73 7.15 -4.08
N SER A 100 -1.54 6.96 -2.77
CA SER A 100 -0.31 7.33 -2.07
C SER A 100 0.80 6.27 -2.11
N GLY A 101 0.57 5.10 -2.71
CA GLY A 101 1.52 4.00 -2.68
C GLY A 101 2.75 4.18 -3.55
N VAL A 102 2.69 5.05 -4.57
CA VAL A 102 3.86 5.48 -5.36
C VAL A 102 3.83 6.99 -5.49
N LEU A 103 4.87 7.66 -4.97
CA LEU A 103 4.99 9.11 -4.99
C LEU A 103 6.37 9.53 -5.49
N LEU A 104 6.42 10.44 -6.46
CA LEU A 104 7.63 11.16 -6.80
C LEU A 104 7.61 12.48 -6.01
N MET A 105 8.55 12.68 -5.08
CA MET A 105 8.49 13.78 -4.10
C MET A 105 9.66 14.75 -4.27
N ASP A 106 9.34 16.06 -4.27
CA ASP A 106 10.31 17.15 -4.12
C ASP A 106 10.45 17.49 -2.62
N LEU A 107 11.52 17.00 -1.98
CA LEU A 107 11.74 17.20 -0.56
C LEU A 107 12.17 18.63 -0.22
N VAL A 108 12.67 19.41 -1.18
CA VAL A 108 12.98 20.82 -0.96
C VAL A 108 11.69 21.58 -0.75
N LYS A 109 10.73 21.43 -1.66
CA LYS A 109 9.40 22.05 -1.56
C LYS A 109 8.61 21.55 -0.37
N TRP A 110 8.67 20.23 -0.09
CA TRP A 110 8.04 19.64 1.08
C TRP A 110 8.47 20.34 2.37
N ARG A 111 9.80 20.57 2.53
CA ARG A 111 10.36 21.29 3.69
C ARG A 111 9.96 22.75 3.69
N GLN A 112 10.09 23.45 2.56
CA GLN A 112 9.74 24.88 2.42
C GLN A 112 8.28 25.15 2.72
N GLN A 113 7.38 24.28 2.32
CA GLN A 113 5.94 24.40 2.54
C GLN A 113 5.48 23.88 3.90
N HIS A 114 6.39 23.37 4.73
CA HIS A 114 6.08 22.74 6.02
C HIS A 114 4.98 21.67 5.91
N LEU A 115 5.08 20.81 4.85
CA LEU A 115 4.00 19.92 4.48
C LEU A 115 3.70 18.88 5.58
N THR A 116 4.72 18.34 6.24
CA THR A 116 4.56 17.43 7.38
C THR A 116 3.63 18.00 8.45
N GLN A 117 3.85 19.27 8.86
CA GLN A 117 3.03 19.92 9.88
C GLN A 117 1.60 20.18 9.37
N LYS A 118 1.43 20.53 8.10
CA LYS A 118 0.10 20.73 7.50
C LYS A 118 -0.70 19.43 7.47
N LEU A 119 -0.05 18.30 7.16
CA LEU A 119 -0.68 16.98 7.13
C LEU A 119 -1.22 16.56 8.50
N PHE A 120 -0.41 16.69 9.56
CA PHE A 120 -0.86 16.37 10.92
C PHE A 120 -1.99 17.32 11.40
N ARG A 121 -1.89 18.62 11.11
CA ARG A 121 -2.97 19.57 11.43
C ARG A 121 -4.26 19.26 10.69
N TRP A 122 -4.16 18.80 9.43
CA TRP A 122 -5.32 18.39 8.66
C TRP A 122 -6.01 17.16 9.27
N LEU A 123 -5.24 16.16 9.71
CA LEU A 123 -5.77 14.98 10.41
C LEU A 123 -6.52 15.36 11.69
N GLU A 124 -5.96 16.30 12.48
CA GLU A 124 -6.61 16.81 13.69
C GLU A 124 -7.92 17.55 13.37
N ALA A 125 -7.92 18.38 12.34
CA ALA A 125 -9.06 19.21 11.98
C ALA A 125 -10.23 18.42 11.37
N VAL A 126 -9.94 17.40 10.57
CA VAL A 126 -10.98 16.63 9.85
C VAL A 126 -11.65 15.59 10.76
N GLY A 127 -10.91 15.04 11.71
CA GLY A 127 -11.41 14.03 12.64
C GLY A 127 -11.56 12.63 12.01
N SER A 128 -11.65 11.61 12.87
CA SER A 128 -11.60 10.20 12.47
C SER A 128 -12.76 9.72 11.60
N THR A 129 -13.92 10.36 11.68
CA THR A 129 -15.15 9.89 10.98
C THR A 129 -15.11 10.06 9.47
N LYS A 130 -14.29 10.99 8.97
CA LYS A 130 -14.13 11.25 7.53
C LYS A 130 -12.91 10.58 6.93
N ILE A 131 -12.02 10.03 7.75
CA ILE A 131 -10.77 9.43 7.30
C ILE A 131 -10.99 7.92 7.12
N LEU A 132 -10.88 7.42 5.89
CA LEU A 132 -10.95 6.00 5.55
C LEU A 132 -9.59 5.43 5.16
N TRP A 133 -8.79 6.20 4.43
CA TRP A 133 -7.52 5.78 3.85
C TRP A 133 -6.32 6.45 4.52
N GLY A 134 -6.50 6.87 5.78
CA GLY A 134 -5.44 7.35 6.65
C GLY A 134 -4.55 8.43 6.02
N ASP A 135 -3.32 8.07 5.74
CA ASP A 135 -2.32 8.97 5.17
C ASP A 135 -2.67 9.45 3.75
N GLN A 136 -3.29 8.59 2.93
CA GLN A 136 -3.70 8.96 1.58
C GLN A 136 -4.74 10.08 1.61
N ASP A 137 -5.71 10.02 2.52
CA ASP A 137 -6.73 11.07 2.67
C ASP A 137 -6.11 12.41 3.07
N ALA A 138 -5.17 12.41 4.01
CA ALA A 138 -4.53 13.64 4.44
C ALA A 138 -3.62 14.25 3.36
N LEU A 139 -2.88 13.41 2.63
CA LEU A 139 -2.10 13.88 1.47
C LEU A 139 -3.00 14.56 0.44
N ASN A 140 -4.09 13.92 0.06
CA ASN A 140 -5.04 14.49 -0.88
C ASN A 140 -5.74 15.72 -0.34
N GLY A 141 -6.10 15.73 0.96
CA GLY A 141 -6.76 16.87 1.61
C GLY A 141 -5.88 18.12 1.69
N VAL A 142 -4.57 17.96 1.85
CA VAL A 142 -3.62 19.08 1.91
C VAL A 142 -3.16 19.52 0.52
N ILE A 143 -2.97 18.59 -0.42
CA ILE A 143 -2.52 18.87 -1.79
C ILE A 143 -3.67 19.39 -2.65
N ASP A 144 -4.91 18.95 -2.40
CA ASP A 144 -6.16 19.36 -3.06
C ASP A 144 -6.01 19.47 -4.59
N GLY A 145 -5.53 18.40 -5.21
CA GLY A 145 -5.38 18.29 -6.66
C GLY A 145 -4.15 18.98 -7.25
N ASP A 146 -3.30 19.65 -6.46
CA ASP A 146 -2.06 20.29 -6.95
C ASP A 146 -0.88 19.31 -7.00
N PHE A 147 -1.02 18.27 -7.80
CA PHE A 147 0.01 17.27 -8.07
C PHE A 147 0.21 17.04 -9.56
N VAL A 148 1.38 16.53 -9.96
CA VAL A 148 1.61 16.05 -11.33
C VAL A 148 1.00 14.67 -11.47
N GLU A 149 0.10 14.50 -12.42
CA GLU A 149 -0.47 13.19 -12.73
C GLU A 149 0.56 12.32 -13.46
N LEU A 150 0.93 11.21 -12.80
CA LEU A 150 1.83 10.22 -13.36
C LEU A 150 1.06 9.21 -14.22
N PRO A 151 1.67 8.67 -15.28
CA PRO A 151 1.10 7.57 -16.05
C PRO A 151 0.74 6.37 -15.17
N LYS A 152 -0.44 5.76 -15.40
CA LYS A 152 -0.98 4.63 -14.63
C LYS A 152 0.00 3.47 -14.48
N LYS A 153 0.86 3.23 -15.47
CA LYS A 153 1.88 2.17 -15.45
C LYS A 153 2.86 2.24 -14.26
N TYR A 154 2.98 3.41 -13.60
CA TYR A 154 3.84 3.60 -12.43
C TYR A 154 3.13 3.36 -11.09
N ASN A 155 1.87 3.00 -11.09
CA ASN A 155 1.13 2.52 -9.93
C ASN A 155 -0.11 1.75 -10.41
N CYS A 156 0.13 0.61 -11.08
CA CYS A 156 -0.94 -0.28 -11.51
C CYS A 156 -1.53 -0.98 -10.30
N ILE A 157 -2.69 -0.53 -9.86
CA ILE A 157 -3.39 -1.03 -8.69
C ILE A 157 -4.03 -2.38 -9.00
N ILE A 158 -3.72 -3.38 -8.20
CA ILE A 158 -4.35 -4.71 -8.21
C ILE A 158 -5.18 -4.85 -6.94
N ILE A 159 -6.46 -5.10 -7.11
CA ILE A 159 -7.39 -5.44 -6.04
C ILE A 159 -7.75 -6.91 -6.21
N ASN A 160 -7.48 -7.73 -5.21
CA ASN A 160 -7.78 -9.15 -5.27
C ASN A 160 -9.28 -9.38 -5.49
N ASN A 161 -9.61 -10.34 -6.35
CA ASN A 161 -10.96 -10.68 -6.81
C ASN A 161 -11.62 -9.66 -7.75
N THR A 162 -10.88 -8.69 -8.31
CA THR A 162 -11.37 -7.83 -9.38
C THR A 162 -10.82 -8.25 -10.74
N LEU A 163 -11.47 -7.77 -11.81
CA LEU A 163 -11.01 -7.98 -13.20
C LEU A 163 -9.83 -7.08 -13.61
N LEU A 164 -9.29 -6.30 -12.65
CA LEU A 164 -8.13 -5.45 -12.91
C LEU A 164 -6.89 -6.33 -13.01
N LYS A 165 -6.31 -6.36 -14.19
CA LYS A 165 -5.09 -7.11 -14.50
C LYS A 165 -3.95 -6.15 -14.78
N ALA A 166 -2.75 -6.56 -14.37
CA ALA A 166 -1.53 -5.87 -14.76
C ALA A 166 -1.33 -6.04 -16.26
N ALA A 167 -1.16 -4.94 -16.98
CA ALA A 167 -0.82 -4.96 -18.40
C ALA A 167 0.67 -5.21 -18.59
N GLN A 168 1.07 -5.58 -19.81
CA GLN A 168 2.47 -5.85 -20.13
C GLN A 168 3.34 -4.60 -19.94
N GLU A 169 2.82 -3.44 -20.28
CA GLU A 169 3.49 -2.14 -20.17
C GLU A 169 3.58 -1.58 -18.74
N ASP A 170 2.89 -2.17 -17.77
CA ASP A 170 2.96 -1.71 -16.38
C ASP A 170 4.37 -1.90 -15.81
N VAL A 171 4.89 -0.85 -15.20
CA VAL A 171 6.24 -0.81 -14.62
C VAL A 171 6.19 -1.17 -13.13
N ILE A 172 5.20 -0.64 -12.41
CA ILE A 172 5.00 -0.86 -10.99
C ILE A 172 3.61 -1.45 -10.76
N VAL A 173 3.57 -2.66 -10.20
CA VAL A 173 2.34 -3.37 -9.80
C VAL A 173 2.19 -3.25 -8.31
N HIS A 174 1.06 -2.72 -7.85
CA HIS A 174 0.78 -2.42 -6.45
C HIS A 174 -0.42 -3.25 -5.96
N TYR A 175 -0.19 -4.14 -5.02
CA TYR A 175 -1.19 -5.04 -4.44
C TYR A 175 -1.88 -4.37 -3.26
N ILE A 176 -2.82 -3.46 -3.56
CA ILE A 176 -3.63 -2.83 -2.51
C ILE A 176 -4.63 -3.83 -1.94
N ASP A 177 -5.37 -3.45 -0.87
CA ASP A 177 -6.32 -4.31 -0.19
C ASP A 177 -5.69 -5.19 0.92
N TYR A 178 -6.55 -5.79 1.74
CA TYR A 178 -6.14 -6.65 2.86
C TYR A 178 -5.76 -8.07 2.42
N ILE A 179 -6.28 -8.55 1.27
CA ILE A 179 -5.87 -9.83 0.68
C ILE A 179 -4.63 -9.59 -0.18
N LYS A 180 -3.51 -10.15 0.24
CA LYS A 180 -2.23 -10.00 -0.44
C LYS A 180 -1.84 -11.27 -1.20
N PRO A 181 -0.99 -11.18 -2.24
CA PRO A 181 -0.59 -12.35 -3.03
C PRO A 181 0.16 -13.42 -2.22
N TRP A 182 0.70 -13.07 -1.07
CA TRP A 182 1.34 -14.02 -0.15
C TRP A 182 0.39 -14.74 0.80
N HIS A 183 -0.90 -14.41 0.82
CA HIS A 183 -1.87 -15.14 1.61
C HIS A 183 -2.33 -16.41 0.89
N ILE A 184 -2.51 -17.52 1.62
CA ILE A 184 -3.08 -18.77 1.09
C ILE A 184 -4.46 -18.47 0.50
N TYR A 185 -5.27 -17.67 1.18
CA TYR A 185 -6.64 -17.33 0.78
C TYR A 185 -6.74 -16.28 -0.35
N CYS A 186 -5.63 -15.85 -0.93
CA CYS A 186 -5.62 -15.11 -2.19
C CYS A 186 -5.89 -16.08 -3.35
N LEU A 187 -6.91 -15.79 -4.16
CA LEU A 187 -7.26 -16.60 -5.34
C LEU A 187 -6.08 -16.70 -6.31
N ASP A 188 -5.96 -17.86 -6.98
CA ASP A 188 -4.96 -18.03 -8.03
C ASP A 188 -5.25 -17.06 -9.19
N SER A 189 -4.23 -16.29 -9.54
CA SER A 189 -4.28 -15.31 -10.61
C SER A 189 -2.88 -15.09 -11.19
N ASP A 190 -2.82 -14.45 -12.36
CA ASP A 190 -1.54 -14.11 -12.98
C ASP A 190 -0.75 -13.11 -12.11
N GLU A 191 -1.44 -12.23 -11.38
CA GLU A 191 -0.84 -11.27 -10.46
C GLU A 191 -0.24 -11.97 -9.22
N LYS A 192 -0.92 -12.99 -8.66
CA LYS A 192 -0.38 -13.84 -7.60
C LYS A 192 0.86 -14.58 -8.09
N LYS A 193 0.81 -15.17 -9.30
CA LYS A 193 1.95 -15.86 -9.93
C LYS A 193 3.12 -14.92 -10.17
N LEU A 194 2.83 -13.67 -10.62
CA LEU A 194 3.84 -12.63 -10.78
C LEU A 194 4.59 -12.38 -9.48
N TYR A 195 3.88 -12.17 -8.36
CA TYR A 195 4.48 -11.97 -7.04
C TYR A 195 5.42 -13.13 -6.68
N TRP A 196 4.93 -14.37 -6.75
CA TRP A 196 5.73 -15.56 -6.41
C TRP A 196 6.91 -15.79 -7.34
N CYS A 197 6.81 -15.37 -8.61
CA CYS A 197 7.94 -15.39 -9.54
C CYS A 197 9.08 -14.47 -9.08
N TYR A 198 8.77 -13.30 -8.48
CA TYR A 198 9.77 -12.40 -7.90
C TYR A 198 10.31 -12.91 -6.57
N VAL A 199 9.46 -13.46 -5.70
CA VAL A 199 9.92 -14.12 -4.45
C VAL A 199 10.97 -15.17 -4.74
N LYS A 200 10.72 -16.07 -5.70
CA LYS A 200 11.67 -17.13 -6.10
C LYS A 200 13.00 -16.62 -6.64
N LYS A 201 13.08 -15.37 -7.06
CA LYS A 201 14.32 -14.72 -7.53
C LYS A 201 14.97 -13.84 -6.46
N SER A 202 14.39 -13.75 -5.27
CA SER A 202 14.86 -12.92 -4.17
C SER A 202 15.69 -13.74 -3.16
N LEU A 203 16.11 -13.07 -2.08
CA LEU A 203 16.76 -13.72 -0.94
C LEU A 203 15.78 -14.50 -0.05
N TRP A 204 14.50 -14.46 -0.34
CA TRP A 204 13.42 -15.13 0.39
C TRP A 204 12.73 -16.20 -0.49
N ASP A 205 13.51 -16.93 -1.28
CA ASP A 205 13.01 -17.96 -2.22
C ASP A 205 12.39 -19.17 -1.52
N ASP A 206 12.64 -19.35 -0.23
CA ASP A 206 12.06 -20.35 0.66
C ASP A 206 10.76 -19.89 1.36
N LEU A 207 10.34 -18.64 1.14
CA LEU A 207 9.11 -18.09 1.73
C LEU A 207 7.90 -18.96 1.35
N GLN A 208 7.07 -19.28 2.34
CA GLN A 208 5.81 -20.00 2.14
C GLN A 208 4.61 -19.05 2.23
N PRO A 209 3.49 -19.34 1.55
CA PRO A 209 2.27 -18.57 1.69
C PRO A 209 1.81 -18.49 3.15
N MET A 210 1.39 -17.31 3.55
CA MET A 210 0.90 -17.05 4.91
C MET A 210 -0.53 -17.54 5.09
N ASP A 211 -0.77 -18.21 6.20
CA ASP A 211 -2.08 -18.70 6.60
C ASP A 211 -2.96 -17.62 7.23
N GLY A 212 -4.26 -17.89 7.31
CA GLY A 212 -5.21 -17.05 8.02
C GLY A 212 -5.20 -17.33 9.53
N HIS A 213 -5.31 -16.25 10.32
CA HIS A 213 -5.29 -16.34 11.79
C HIS A 213 -6.63 -15.93 12.44
N THR A 214 -7.62 -15.51 11.64
CA THR A 214 -8.96 -15.15 12.11
C THR A 214 -9.99 -16.14 11.59
N VAL A 215 -11.19 -16.15 12.19
CA VAL A 215 -12.31 -16.97 11.69
C VAL A 215 -12.56 -16.69 10.22
N ASP A 216 -12.64 -15.41 9.83
CA ASP A 216 -12.93 -15.01 8.44
C ASP A 216 -11.83 -15.49 7.48
N THR A 217 -10.56 -15.27 7.81
CA THR A 217 -9.44 -15.70 6.96
C THR A 217 -9.32 -17.22 6.90
N THR A 218 -9.68 -17.95 7.96
CA THR A 218 -9.74 -19.42 7.98
C THR A 218 -10.84 -19.93 7.06
N VAL A 219 -12.03 -19.30 7.07
CA VAL A 219 -13.12 -19.62 6.13
C VAL A 219 -12.69 -19.33 4.69
N MET A 220 -12.02 -18.19 4.45
CA MET A 220 -11.52 -17.83 3.12
C MET A 220 -10.48 -18.85 2.63
N THR A 221 -9.54 -19.26 3.48
CA THR A 221 -8.55 -20.30 3.16
C THR A 221 -9.24 -21.60 2.76
N ALA A 222 -10.18 -22.10 3.56
CA ALA A 222 -10.94 -23.30 3.25
C ALA A 222 -11.64 -23.22 1.88
N ARG A 223 -12.29 -22.08 1.59
CA ARG A 223 -12.98 -21.87 0.30
C ARG A 223 -12.03 -21.83 -0.89
N VAL A 224 -10.87 -21.19 -0.76
CA VAL A 224 -9.87 -21.14 -1.83
C VAL A 224 -9.31 -22.52 -2.09
N LEU A 225 -8.89 -23.26 -1.06
CA LEU A 225 -8.39 -24.63 -1.18
C LEU A 225 -9.43 -25.57 -1.82
N TYR A 226 -10.72 -25.41 -1.47
CA TYR A 226 -11.79 -26.18 -2.11
C TYR A 226 -11.88 -25.89 -3.61
N LYS A 227 -11.85 -24.61 -4.01
CA LYS A 227 -11.89 -24.18 -5.42
C LYS A 227 -10.68 -24.67 -6.22
N GLU A 228 -9.52 -24.76 -5.57
CA GLU A 228 -8.27 -25.25 -6.16
C GLU A 228 -8.16 -26.80 -6.16
N GLY A 229 -9.21 -27.52 -5.70
CA GLY A 229 -9.24 -28.97 -5.68
C GLY A 229 -8.48 -29.62 -4.50
N SER A 230 -7.98 -28.82 -3.57
CA SER A 230 -7.29 -29.29 -2.36
C SER A 230 -8.27 -29.64 -1.24
N TYR A 231 -9.17 -30.60 -1.50
CA TYR A 231 -10.32 -30.89 -0.65
C TYR A 231 -9.95 -31.33 0.77
N GLU A 232 -8.97 -32.20 0.96
CA GLU A 232 -8.53 -32.66 2.28
C GLU A 232 -8.05 -31.49 3.16
N LYS A 233 -7.23 -30.62 2.58
CA LYS A 233 -6.79 -29.41 3.29
C LYS A 233 -7.96 -28.48 3.59
N SER A 234 -8.87 -28.28 2.65
CA SER A 234 -10.06 -27.47 2.87
C SER A 234 -10.89 -28.00 4.06
N VAL A 235 -11.13 -29.31 4.12
CA VAL A 235 -11.87 -29.95 5.22
C VAL A 235 -11.18 -29.71 6.56
N SER A 236 -9.85 -29.83 6.65
CA SER A 236 -9.12 -29.61 7.91
C SER A 236 -9.33 -28.19 8.47
N TYR A 237 -9.44 -27.17 7.61
CA TYR A 237 -9.76 -25.80 8.04
C TYR A 237 -11.20 -25.67 8.57
N TYR A 238 -12.18 -26.33 7.93
CA TYR A 238 -13.55 -26.36 8.44
C TYR A 238 -13.66 -27.11 9.78
N GLU A 239 -12.95 -28.22 9.94
CA GLU A 239 -12.89 -28.95 11.21
C GLU A 239 -12.28 -28.10 12.32
N ALA A 240 -11.23 -27.33 12.03
CA ALA A 240 -10.64 -26.41 12.99
C ALA A 240 -11.66 -25.33 13.44
N LEU A 241 -12.46 -24.81 12.52
CA LEU A 241 -13.55 -23.87 12.85
C LEU A 241 -14.64 -24.53 13.70
N LEU A 242 -15.05 -25.74 13.36
CA LEU A 242 -16.05 -26.48 14.16
C LEU A 242 -15.53 -26.71 15.58
N LYS A 243 -14.28 -27.14 15.74
CA LYS A 243 -13.65 -27.30 17.06
C LYS A 243 -13.59 -25.97 17.82
N TYR A 244 -13.33 -24.87 17.15
CA TYR A 244 -13.29 -23.54 17.77
C TYR A 244 -14.65 -23.12 18.29
N PHE A 245 -15.73 -23.28 17.50
CA PHE A 245 -17.09 -22.84 17.87
C PHE A 245 -17.80 -23.81 18.83
N PHE A 246 -17.44 -25.08 18.84
CA PHE A 246 -18.13 -26.11 19.61
C PHE A 246 -17.24 -26.81 20.64
N LYS A 247 -16.22 -26.08 21.14
CA LYS A 247 -15.28 -26.58 22.16
C LYS A 247 -15.93 -27.36 23.29
N ASP A 248 -17.10 -26.90 23.76
CA ASP A 248 -17.79 -27.49 24.90
C ASP A 248 -18.77 -28.63 24.55
N LYS A 249 -18.88 -28.99 23.25
CA LYS A 249 -19.82 -30.05 22.81
C LYS A 249 -19.13 -31.32 22.32
N TYR A 250 -17.82 -31.34 22.17
CA TYR A 250 -17.02 -32.44 21.64
C TYR A 250 -15.87 -32.87 22.56
N THR A 251 -15.82 -32.35 23.79
CA THR A 251 -15.04 -32.85 24.92
C THR A 251 -15.96 -33.63 25.86
#